data_5d12701ed4e4d2eab6c3687e983be187
#
_entry.id   5d12701ed4e4d2eab6c3687e983be187
#
_cell.length_a   1.000
_cell.length_b   1.000
_cell.length_c   1.000
_cell.angle_alpha   90.00
_cell.angle_beta   90.00
_cell.angle_gamma   90.00
#
_symmetry.space_group_name_H-M   'P 1'
#
loop_
_entity.id
_entity.type
_entity.pdbx_description
1 polymer ?
#
loop_
_entity_poly.entity_id
_entity_poly.type
_entity_poly.pdbx_seq_one_letter_code
_entity_poly.pdbx_strand_id
1 'polypeptide(L)'
;MFTIPNGAAIASGSRQPAIPGLPAPDPAAWYADDMEKKSEDWIYKFSQRQIDEIMDRVGILEQNKLEIKDITRDDFPLPKVGPALEDFYHELTEGRGFVLARGLPVEEMTRWQVGAAFFGMGTYLGQAVSQNPMGHLLGHVKNLGKNYSDPLVRGYQTAARMNFHSDQCDYVALLCLHPARSGGESLITSSISVYNEMQKRRPDLAELLCQIFYFSKHGEIKEGEEPFYCMPIFAFHDGYLSIRAGGAHVRKAQLLPGVPQFTDAQIEALDMFQELANELYMTMKFEVGDIQFLHNHVMLHTRTAFEDFEELDRKRHLMRLWLTDPAGRPTPPGFRQNISGIEVDGTVHTAPLDMLESVG
;
A
#
# COMPACT_ATOMS: atom_id res chain seq x y z
N MET A 1 16.51 13.77 16.50
CA MET A 1 16.53 12.40 17.03
C MET A 1 15.10 11.95 16.94
N PHE A 2 14.76 11.16 15.93
CA PHE A 2 13.46 10.50 15.87
C PHE A 2 13.47 9.52 17.02
N THR A 3 12.86 9.87 18.13
CA THR A 3 12.62 8.93 19.19
C THR A 3 11.40 8.15 18.77
N ILE A 4 11.60 6.92 18.30
CA ILE A 4 10.55 5.90 18.42
C ILE A 4 10.22 5.92 19.90
N PRO A 5 9.02 6.39 20.31
CA PRO A 5 8.68 6.27 21.72
C PRO A 5 8.84 4.81 22.03
N ASN A 6 9.32 4.48 23.21
CA ASN A 6 9.40 3.13 23.75
C ASN A 6 8.03 2.40 23.73
N GLY A 7 7.45 2.27 22.57
CA GLY A 7 6.68 1.12 22.19
C GLY A 7 7.73 0.04 22.23
N ALA A 8 7.77 -0.69 23.33
CA ALA A 8 8.76 -1.71 23.60
C ALA A 8 9.08 -2.39 22.27
N ALA A 9 10.33 -2.25 21.80
CA ALA A 9 10.85 -3.16 20.82
C ALA A 9 10.48 -4.53 21.34
N ILE A 10 9.42 -5.12 20.76
CA ILE A 10 9.03 -6.47 21.12
C ILE A 10 10.19 -7.26 20.57
N ALA A 11 11.10 -7.65 21.48
CA ALA A 11 12.22 -8.50 21.12
C ALA A 11 11.62 -9.67 20.32
N SER A 12 12.18 -9.96 19.16
CA SER A 12 11.77 -11.10 18.34
C SER A 12 11.73 -12.32 19.30
N GLY A 13 10.55 -12.87 19.55
CA GLY A 13 10.33 -13.93 20.53
C GLY A 13 9.38 -13.57 21.69
N SER A 14 8.97 -12.31 21.89
CA SER A 14 8.01 -11.90 22.93
C SER A 14 6.61 -11.55 22.41
N ARG A 15 6.38 -11.60 21.08
CA ARG A 15 5.08 -11.34 20.48
C ARG A 15 4.07 -12.40 20.90
N GLN A 16 2.94 -11.98 21.45
CA GLN A 16 1.83 -12.91 21.70
C GLN A 16 1.20 -13.34 20.35
N PRO A 17 0.99 -14.64 20.14
CA PRO A 17 0.45 -15.13 18.88
C PRO A 17 -1.01 -14.71 18.70
N ALA A 18 -1.37 -14.32 17.49
CA ALA A 18 -2.75 -14.17 17.07
C ALA A 18 -3.40 -15.56 16.94
N ILE A 19 -4.53 -15.75 17.60
CA ILE A 19 -5.28 -17.01 17.65
C ILE A 19 -6.65 -16.79 17.00
N PRO A 20 -7.08 -17.63 16.03
CA PRO A 20 -8.41 -17.54 15.45
C PRO A 20 -9.52 -17.51 16.53
N GLY A 21 -10.50 -16.64 16.37
CA GLY A 21 -11.60 -16.48 17.32
C GLY A 21 -11.30 -15.63 18.55
N LEU A 22 -10.07 -15.13 18.69
CA LEU A 22 -9.69 -14.20 19.75
C LEU A 22 -9.21 -12.86 19.16
N PRO A 23 -9.31 -11.73 19.90
CA PRO A 23 -8.68 -10.49 19.48
C PRO A 23 -7.17 -10.67 19.25
N ALA A 24 -6.68 -10.16 18.13
CA ALA A 24 -5.27 -10.26 17.78
C ALA A 24 -4.43 -9.20 18.54
N PRO A 25 -3.45 -9.61 19.36
CA PRO A 25 -2.58 -8.72 20.12
C PRO A 25 -1.42 -8.22 19.26
N ASP A 26 -1.73 -7.47 18.19
CA ASP A 26 -0.77 -6.98 17.22
C ASP A 26 -0.43 -5.51 17.48
N PRO A 27 0.84 -5.05 17.40
CA PRO A 27 1.18 -3.63 17.50
C PRO A 27 0.49 -2.76 16.46
N ALA A 28 0.09 -3.34 15.32
CA ALA A 28 -0.71 -2.66 14.31
C ALA A 28 -2.20 -2.50 14.68
N ALA A 29 -2.65 -3.02 15.84
CA ALA A 29 -4.02 -2.85 16.35
C ALA A 29 -4.19 -1.48 17.03
N TRP A 30 -4.17 -0.41 16.28
CA TRP A 30 -4.33 0.95 16.77
C TRP A 30 -5.69 1.56 16.37
N TYR A 31 -6.08 2.65 17.01
CA TYR A 31 -7.28 3.44 16.74
C TYR A 31 -6.90 4.87 16.36
N ALA A 32 -7.71 5.51 15.52
CA ALA A 32 -7.45 6.84 14.95
C ALA A 32 -7.15 7.89 16.04
N ASP A 33 -7.97 7.95 17.09
CA ASP A 33 -7.83 8.91 18.19
C ASP A 33 -6.46 8.87 18.88
N ASP A 34 -5.83 7.69 18.95
CA ASP A 34 -4.52 7.53 19.57
C ASP A 34 -3.39 7.95 18.62
N MET A 35 -3.56 7.69 17.32
CA MET A 35 -2.58 8.07 16.31
C MET A 35 -2.60 9.57 16.02
N GLU A 36 -3.79 10.19 15.96
CA GLU A 36 -3.92 11.62 15.71
C GLU A 36 -3.29 12.48 16.81
N LYS A 37 -3.39 12.04 18.08
CA LYS A 37 -2.75 12.71 19.23
C LYS A 37 -1.23 12.61 19.23
N LYS A 38 -0.65 11.70 18.43
CA LYS A 38 0.77 11.35 18.40
C LYS A 38 1.33 11.43 16.98
N SER A 39 0.91 12.44 16.21
CA SER A 39 1.34 12.56 14.80
C SER A 39 2.85 12.66 14.63
N GLU A 40 3.56 13.21 15.61
CA GLU A 40 5.02 13.27 15.65
C GLU A 40 5.70 11.90 15.75
N ASP A 41 4.98 10.86 16.21
CA ASP A 41 5.53 9.51 16.35
C ASP A 41 5.55 8.75 15.00
N TRP A 42 4.78 9.17 14.00
CA TRP A 42 4.66 8.50 12.71
C TRP A 42 4.96 9.40 11.50
N ILE A 43 5.17 10.71 11.71
CA ILE A 43 5.65 11.65 10.68
C ILE A 43 7.15 11.84 10.86
N TYR A 44 7.94 11.23 9.98
CA TYR A 44 9.37 11.45 9.91
C TYR A 44 9.69 12.63 9.00
N LYS A 45 10.49 13.58 9.46
CA LYS A 45 10.94 14.71 8.64
C LYS A 45 12.41 14.55 8.27
N PHE A 46 12.70 14.53 6.96
CA PHE A 46 14.08 14.52 6.50
C PHE A 46 14.81 15.80 6.93
N SER A 47 16.00 15.64 7.50
CA SER A 47 16.92 16.76 7.75
C SER A 47 17.59 17.20 6.43
N GLN A 48 18.07 18.45 6.37
CA GLN A 48 18.78 18.94 5.19
C GLN A 48 19.96 18.03 4.80
N ARG A 49 20.72 17.51 5.77
CA ARG A 49 21.84 16.60 5.52
C ARG A 49 21.43 15.28 4.87
N GLN A 50 20.22 14.82 5.14
CA GLN A 50 19.64 13.61 4.53
C GLN A 50 19.15 13.91 3.13
N ILE A 51 18.53 15.08 2.92
CA ILE A 51 18.12 15.55 1.61
C ILE A 51 19.35 15.71 0.69
N ASP A 52 20.41 16.36 1.17
CA ASP A 52 21.67 16.52 0.43
C ASP A 52 22.25 15.16 0.02
N GLU A 53 22.21 14.16 0.92
CA GLU A 53 22.68 12.80 0.61
C GLU A 53 21.84 12.14 -0.49
N ILE A 54 20.51 12.25 -0.42
CA ILE A 54 19.62 11.71 -1.46
C ILE A 54 19.92 12.36 -2.81
N MET A 55 20.04 13.69 -2.84
CA MET A 55 20.31 14.45 -4.05
C MET A 55 21.67 14.09 -4.67
N ASP A 56 22.71 13.97 -3.83
CA ASP A 56 24.06 13.56 -4.27
C ASP A 56 24.03 12.16 -4.91
N ARG A 57 23.32 11.20 -4.30
CA ARG A 57 23.21 9.83 -4.81
C ARG A 57 22.44 9.78 -6.13
N VAL A 58 21.33 10.48 -6.21
CA VAL A 58 20.55 10.61 -7.45
C VAL A 58 21.42 11.19 -8.57
N GLY A 59 22.20 12.25 -8.28
CA GLY A 59 23.12 12.84 -9.25
C GLY A 59 24.17 11.85 -9.77
N ILE A 60 24.68 10.94 -8.94
CA ILE A 60 25.62 9.87 -9.35
C ILE A 60 24.92 8.87 -10.28
N LEU A 61 23.70 8.43 -9.94
CA LEU A 61 22.93 7.50 -10.78
C LEU A 61 22.63 8.10 -12.16
N GLU A 62 22.27 9.40 -12.20
CA GLU A 62 21.98 10.13 -13.44
C GLU A 62 23.22 10.24 -14.34
N GLN A 63 24.40 10.56 -13.76
CA GLN A 63 25.68 10.59 -14.48
C GLN A 63 26.04 9.22 -15.05
N ASN A 64 25.76 8.14 -14.31
CA ASN A 64 26.00 6.76 -14.74
C ASN A 64 24.95 6.25 -15.72
N LYS A 65 23.87 7.02 -15.98
CA LYS A 65 22.75 6.65 -16.87
C LYS A 65 22.08 5.33 -16.48
N LEU A 66 22.01 5.04 -15.17
CA LEU A 66 21.37 3.83 -14.68
C LEU A 66 19.84 3.96 -14.87
N GLU A 67 19.20 2.93 -15.39
CA GLU A 67 17.74 2.92 -15.46
C GLU A 67 17.13 2.74 -14.07
N ILE A 68 16.01 3.41 -13.79
CA ILE A 68 15.38 3.38 -12.46
C ILE A 68 15.05 1.94 -12.03
N LYS A 69 14.53 1.12 -12.95
CA LYS A 69 14.18 -0.28 -12.68
C LYS A 69 15.37 -1.17 -12.24
N ASP A 70 16.59 -0.74 -12.57
CA ASP A 70 17.82 -1.49 -12.30
C ASP A 70 18.56 -0.98 -11.04
N ILE A 71 18.04 0.06 -10.37
CA ILE A 71 18.62 0.57 -9.12
C ILE A 71 18.50 -0.49 -8.02
N THR A 72 19.64 -0.85 -7.45
CA THR A 72 19.74 -1.73 -6.29
C THR A 72 20.10 -0.94 -5.02
N ARG A 73 20.02 -1.59 -3.86
CA ARG A 73 20.49 -0.99 -2.60
C ARG A 73 21.98 -0.64 -2.64
N ASP A 74 22.77 -1.43 -3.35
CA ASP A 74 24.22 -1.19 -3.48
C ASP A 74 24.54 0.01 -4.38
N ASP A 75 23.68 0.32 -5.36
CA ASP A 75 23.81 1.51 -6.21
C ASP A 75 23.36 2.77 -5.48
N PHE A 76 22.52 2.64 -4.44
CA PHE A 76 21.93 3.74 -3.69
C PHE A 76 22.25 3.68 -2.19
N PRO A 77 23.53 3.67 -1.79
CA PRO A 77 23.92 3.64 -0.39
C PRO A 77 23.61 4.97 0.30
N LEU A 78 22.86 4.93 1.42
CA LEU A 78 22.39 6.09 2.16
C LEU A 78 22.84 6.00 3.64
N PRO A 79 24.12 6.27 3.95
CA PRO A 79 24.63 6.14 5.34
C PRO A 79 23.95 7.05 6.36
N LYS A 80 23.30 8.16 5.95
CA LYS A 80 22.57 9.05 6.84
C LYS A 80 21.06 8.78 6.86
N VAL A 81 20.46 8.43 5.73
CA VAL A 81 19.03 8.12 5.60
C VAL A 81 18.76 6.65 5.92
N GLY A 82 19.68 5.75 5.55
CA GLY A 82 19.52 4.29 5.70
C GLY A 82 19.07 3.85 7.08
N PRO A 83 19.64 4.35 8.20
CA PRO A 83 19.15 4.02 9.53
C PRO A 83 17.67 4.36 9.75
N ALA A 84 17.19 5.49 9.20
CA ALA A 84 15.76 5.83 9.29
C ALA A 84 14.89 4.90 8.43
N LEU A 85 15.37 4.47 7.26
CA LEU A 85 14.67 3.49 6.42
C LEU A 85 14.61 2.10 7.07
N GLU A 86 15.62 1.73 7.83
CA GLU A 86 15.63 0.51 8.68
C GLU A 86 14.62 0.63 9.82
N ASP A 87 14.51 1.80 10.46
CA ASP A 87 13.45 2.08 11.43
C ASP A 87 12.06 2.01 10.78
N PHE A 88 11.89 2.50 9.53
CA PHE A 88 10.62 2.38 8.80
C PHE A 88 10.29 0.92 8.52
N TYR A 89 11.26 0.12 8.08
CA TYR A 89 11.06 -1.31 7.89
C TYR A 89 10.56 -1.99 9.17
N HIS A 90 11.16 -1.67 10.31
CA HIS A 90 10.74 -2.17 11.62
C HIS A 90 9.31 -1.75 11.99
N GLU A 91 8.96 -0.47 11.78
CA GLU A 91 7.61 0.04 12.03
C GLU A 91 6.56 -0.60 11.13
N LEU A 92 6.93 -0.93 9.89
CA LEU A 92 6.04 -1.61 8.95
C LEU A 92 5.83 -3.07 9.36
N THR A 93 6.90 -3.81 9.70
CA THR A 93 6.85 -5.25 9.95
C THR A 93 6.37 -5.62 11.33
N GLU A 94 6.87 -4.94 12.37
CA GLU A 94 6.68 -5.28 13.79
C GLU A 94 5.99 -4.18 14.59
N GLY A 95 5.80 -2.99 14.00
CA GLY A 95 5.20 -1.84 14.63
C GLY A 95 3.77 -1.58 14.19
N ARG A 96 3.43 -0.30 14.01
CA ARG A 96 2.08 0.18 13.66
C ARG A 96 1.64 -0.13 12.22
N GLY A 97 2.55 -0.57 11.34
CA GLY A 97 2.26 -0.92 9.96
C GLY A 97 2.25 0.25 8.98
N PHE A 98 2.63 1.47 9.40
CA PHE A 98 2.72 2.64 8.51
C PHE A 98 3.73 3.68 8.99
N VAL A 99 4.25 4.46 8.05
CA VAL A 99 5.10 5.65 8.27
C VAL A 99 4.78 6.70 7.20
N LEU A 100 4.84 7.99 7.56
CA LEU A 100 4.87 9.11 6.63
C LEU A 100 6.23 9.80 6.69
N ALA A 101 7.01 9.73 5.62
CA ALA A 101 8.24 10.49 5.49
C ALA A 101 7.96 11.80 4.74
N ARG A 102 8.44 12.93 5.27
CA ARG A 102 8.12 14.27 4.79
C ARG A 102 9.36 15.06 4.41
N GLY A 103 9.24 15.83 3.32
CA GLY A 103 10.22 16.85 2.95
C GLY A 103 11.17 16.45 1.83
N LEU A 104 10.83 15.45 0.98
CA LEU A 104 11.58 15.24 -0.26
C LEU A 104 11.32 16.44 -1.20
N PRO A 105 12.37 17.16 -1.69
CA PRO A 105 12.20 18.42 -2.45
C PRO A 105 11.85 18.14 -3.93
N VAL A 106 10.71 17.51 -4.18
CA VAL A 106 10.29 17.06 -5.54
C VAL A 106 10.14 18.19 -6.55
N GLU A 107 9.90 19.44 -6.08
CA GLU A 107 9.80 20.62 -6.94
C GLU A 107 11.15 21.10 -7.45
N GLU A 108 12.25 20.73 -6.78
CA GLU A 108 13.63 21.05 -7.17
C GLU A 108 14.29 19.94 -8.01
N MET A 109 13.58 18.85 -8.25
CA MET A 109 14.07 17.64 -8.91
C MET A 109 13.40 17.43 -10.27
N THR A 110 14.16 16.90 -11.22
CA THR A 110 13.55 16.37 -12.46
C THR A 110 12.67 15.16 -12.14
N ARG A 111 11.73 14.82 -13.03
CA ARG A 111 10.86 13.67 -12.83
C ARG A 111 11.64 12.35 -12.70
N TRP A 112 12.74 12.22 -13.45
CA TRP A 112 13.64 11.08 -13.34
C TRP A 112 14.32 11.03 -11.97
N GLN A 113 14.83 12.15 -11.48
CA GLN A 113 15.47 12.23 -10.17
C GLN A 113 14.52 11.87 -9.03
N VAL A 114 13.27 12.37 -9.10
CA VAL A 114 12.22 11.98 -8.13
C VAL A 114 11.96 10.47 -8.17
N GLY A 115 11.80 9.91 -9.36
CA GLY A 115 11.61 8.47 -9.53
C GLY A 115 12.77 7.64 -9.01
N ALA A 116 14.00 8.04 -9.30
CA ALA A 116 15.21 7.37 -8.84
C ALA A 116 15.38 7.44 -7.30
N ALA A 117 15.14 8.60 -6.69
CA ALA A 117 15.15 8.76 -5.22
C ALA A 117 14.10 7.87 -4.55
N PHE A 118 12.87 7.90 -5.06
CA PHE A 118 11.76 7.14 -4.51
C PHE A 118 11.98 5.63 -4.65
N PHE A 119 12.43 5.17 -5.83
CA PHE A 119 12.75 3.77 -6.08
C PHE A 119 13.92 3.30 -5.22
N GLY A 120 15.02 4.08 -5.19
CA GLY A 120 16.21 3.76 -4.40
C GLY A 120 15.92 3.64 -2.90
N MET A 121 15.10 4.53 -2.32
CA MET A 121 14.63 4.38 -0.93
C MET A 121 13.78 3.12 -0.75
N GLY A 122 12.95 2.76 -1.75
CA GLY A 122 12.16 1.53 -1.74
C GLY A 122 12.99 0.27 -1.62
N THR A 123 14.22 0.23 -2.17
CA THR A 123 15.13 -0.94 -2.09
C THR A 123 15.58 -1.29 -0.66
N TYR A 124 15.38 -0.40 0.30
CA TYR A 124 15.64 -0.65 1.72
C TYR A 124 14.50 -1.40 2.40
N LEU A 125 13.32 -1.40 1.81
CA LEU A 125 12.10 -2.01 2.37
C LEU A 125 11.74 -3.34 1.69
N GLY A 126 12.13 -3.51 0.42
CA GLY A 126 11.83 -4.72 -0.32
C GLY A 126 12.18 -4.61 -1.80
N GLN A 127 11.79 -5.62 -2.55
CA GLN A 127 11.99 -5.68 -4.00
C GLN A 127 10.77 -5.11 -4.73
N ALA A 128 10.99 -4.20 -5.67
CA ALA A 128 9.91 -3.66 -6.50
C ALA A 128 9.28 -4.73 -7.39
N VAL A 129 7.94 -4.70 -7.46
CA VAL A 129 7.15 -5.61 -8.31
C VAL A 129 6.21 -4.84 -9.21
N SER A 130 5.83 -5.47 -10.32
CA SER A 130 4.94 -4.89 -11.32
C SER A 130 3.56 -4.59 -10.76
N GLN A 131 2.97 -3.45 -11.18
CA GLN A 131 1.68 -2.95 -10.69
C GLN A 131 0.56 -3.03 -11.73
N ASN A 132 0.89 -3.42 -12.95
CA ASN A 132 -0.07 -3.50 -14.05
C ASN A 132 0.40 -4.50 -15.12
N PRO A 133 -0.47 -4.87 -16.09
CA PRO A 133 -0.14 -5.81 -17.16
C PRO A 133 1.03 -5.38 -18.07
N MET A 134 1.42 -4.10 -18.05
CA MET A 134 2.56 -3.59 -18.81
C MET A 134 3.90 -3.77 -18.06
N GLY A 135 3.91 -4.38 -16.88
CA GLY A 135 5.15 -4.63 -16.13
C GLY A 135 5.77 -3.39 -15.47
N HIS A 136 5.01 -2.33 -15.25
CA HIS A 136 5.52 -1.10 -14.65
C HIS A 136 5.86 -1.28 -13.17
N LEU A 137 7.11 -1.01 -12.78
CA LEU A 137 7.56 -1.04 -11.38
C LEU A 137 7.23 0.26 -10.63
N LEU A 138 7.25 1.41 -11.31
CA LEU A 138 6.71 2.67 -10.82
C LEU A 138 5.33 2.89 -11.43
N GLY A 139 4.35 3.22 -10.60
CA GLY A 139 2.99 3.52 -11.04
C GLY A 139 2.65 5.00 -10.88
N HIS A 140 1.73 5.49 -11.68
CA HIS A 140 1.13 6.81 -11.55
C HIS A 140 -0.31 6.71 -11.05
N VAL A 141 -0.60 7.38 -9.95
CA VAL A 141 -1.96 7.50 -9.40
C VAL A 141 -2.51 8.86 -9.78
N LYS A 142 -3.25 8.89 -10.90
CA LYS A 142 -3.86 10.09 -11.50
C LYS A 142 -5.30 9.81 -11.90
N ASN A 143 -6.12 10.84 -11.91
CA ASN A 143 -7.43 10.78 -12.54
C ASN A 143 -7.26 10.81 -14.07
N LEU A 144 -7.63 9.73 -14.74
CA LEU A 144 -7.62 9.60 -16.20
C LEU A 144 -9.02 9.82 -16.82
N GLY A 145 -9.98 10.32 -16.02
CA GLY A 145 -11.35 10.54 -16.47
C GLY A 145 -12.16 9.26 -16.69
N LYS A 146 -11.66 8.09 -16.23
CA LYS A 146 -12.34 6.81 -16.39
C LYS A 146 -13.52 6.69 -15.43
N ASN A 147 -14.52 5.86 -15.81
CA ASN A 147 -15.70 5.62 -14.99
C ASN A 147 -15.45 4.46 -14.00
N TYR A 148 -15.59 4.71 -12.69
CA TYR A 148 -15.39 3.71 -11.63
C TYR A 148 -16.40 2.54 -11.69
N SER A 149 -17.57 2.74 -12.33
CA SER A 149 -18.57 1.68 -12.49
C SER A 149 -18.16 0.61 -13.53
N ASP A 150 -17.17 0.89 -14.39
CA ASP A 150 -16.65 -0.09 -15.33
C ASP A 150 -15.88 -1.20 -14.59
N PRO A 151 -16.24 -2.49 -14.77
CA PRO A 151 -15.57 -3.62 -14.14
C PRO A 151 -14.07 -3.71 -14.37
N LEU A 152 -13.58 -3.23 -15.52
CA LEU A 152 -12.17 -3.28 -15.90
C LEU A 152 -11.37 -2.04 -15.45
N VAL A 153 -12.04 -0.98 -14.99
CA VAL A 153 -11.38 0.25 -14.54
C VAL A 153 -10.92 0.09 -13.08
N ARG A 154 -9.66 0.43 -12.85
CA ARG A 154 -9.08 0.51 -11.52
C ARG A 154 -9.39 1.84 -10.86
N GLY A 155 -9.68 1.84 -9.56
CA GLY A 155 -10.09 3.02 -8.80
C GLY A 155 -9.09 4.18 -8.85
N TYR A 156 -7.78 3.91 -8.91
CA TYR A 156 -6.75 4.96 -8.97
C TYR A 156 -6.78 5.80 -10.26
N GLN A 157 -7.49 5.35 -11.31
CA GLN A 157 -7.66 6.05 -12.59
C GLN A 157 -8.87 6.99 -12.60
N THR A 158 -9.55 7.16 -11.47
CA THR A 158 -10.79 7.95 -11.34
C THR A 158 -10.65 8.99 -10.23
N ALA A 159 -11.60 9.94 -10.13
CA ALA A 159 -11.72 10.88 -9.01
C ALA A 159 -12.73 10.42 -7.94
N ALA A 160 -13.42 9.30 -8.14
CA ALA A 160 -14.44 8.80 -7.21
C ALA A 160 -13.82 8.26 -5.91
N ARG A 161 -14.54 8.33 -4.79
CA ARG A 161 -14.17 7.63 -3.56
C ARG A 161 -14.08 6.12 -3.82
N MET A 162 -13.09 5.48 -3.25
CA MET A 162 -12.91 4.03 -3.32
C MET A 162 -13.27 3.38 -1.98
N ASN A 163 -13.52 2.06 -2.00
CA ASN A 163 -13.60 1.27 -0.79
C ASN A 163 -12.22 1.09 -0.16
N PHE A 164 -12.17 0.87 1.15
CA PHE A 164 -10.95 0.46 1.83
C PHE A 164 -10.44 -0.86 1.25
N HIS A 165 -9.14 -0.92 0.94
CA HIS A 165 -8.49 -2.06 0.32
C HIS A 165 -7.03 -2.17 0.73
N SER A 166 -6.42 -3.29 0.41
CA SER A 166 -4.97 -3.50 0.39
C SER A 166 -4.52 -3.79 -1.04
N ASP A 167 -3.33 -3.33 -1.42
CA ASP A 167 -2.72 -3.62 -2.72
C ASP A 167 -2.14 -5.04 -2.78
N GLN A 168 -1.80 -5.54 -3.99
CA GLN A 168 -1.27 -6.89 -4.21
C GLN A 168 0.25 -6.96 -4.01
N CYS A 169 0.73 -6.49 -2.87
CA CYS A 169 2.14 -6.48 -2.47
C CYS A 169 2.27 -6.47 -0.95
N ASP A 170 3.47 -6.71 -0.43
CA ASP A 170 3.72 -6.63 1.01
C ASP A 170 3.67 -5.18 1.49
N TYR A 171 4.40 -4.26 0.83
CA TYR A 171 4.38 -2.83 1.16
C TYR A 171 3.99 -1.99 -0.05
N VAL A 172 3.14 -1.00 0.17
CA VAL A 172 2.86 0.05 -0.82
C VAL A 172 3.47 1.37 -0.34
N ALA A 173 4.16 2.05 -1.24
CA ALA A 173 4.60 3.41 -1.03
C ALA A 173 3.90 4.36 -2.00
N LEU A 174 3.50 5.55 -1.51
CA LEU A 174 2.89 6.63 -2.28
C LEU A 174 3.64 7.92 -2.05
N LEU A 175 4.26 8.47 -3.10
CA LEU A 175 4.93 9.77 -3.08
C LEU A 175 4.02 10.84 -3.67
N CYS A 176 3.75 11.91 -2.94
CA CYS A 176 2.93 13.04 -3.37
C CYS A 176 3.74 14.01 -4.25
N LEU A 177 3.41 14.09 -5.52
CA LEU A 177 3.95 15.09 -6.44
C LEU A 177 3.09 16.36 -6.46
N HIS A 178 1.77 16.18 -6.56
CA HIS A 178 0.79 17.26 -6.56
C HIS A 178 -0.47 16.78 -5.81
N PRO A 179 -0.97 17.52 -4.82
CA PRO A 179 -2.27 17.28 -4.21
C PRO A 179 -3.41 17.69 -5.16
N ALA A 180 -4.63 17.24 -4.87
CA ALA A 180 -5.82 17.72 -5.56
C ALA A 180 -6.14 19.18 -5.19
N ARG A 181 -7.01 19.85 -5.98
CA ARG A 181 -7.55 21.18 -5.65
C ARG A 181 -8.39 21.11 -4.36
N SER A 182 -9.19 20.06 -4.22
CA SER A 182 -9.97 19.76 -3.01
C SER A 182 -10.22 18.26 -2.89
N GLY A 183 -10.28 17.73 -1.68
CA GLY A 183 -10.41 16.30 -1.41
C GLY A 183 -9.12 15.53 -1.74
N GLY A 184 -9.26 14.22 -1.96
CA GLY A 184 -8.13 13.33 -2.29
C GLY A 184 -7.24 12.99 -1.10
N GLU A 185 -7.69 13.27 0.12
CA GLU A 185 -6.99 12.90 1.35
C GLU A 185 -6.84 11.38 1.41
N SER A 186 -5.65 10.93 1.83
CA SER A 186 -5.40 9.52 2.12
C SER A 186 -6.07 9.16 3.45
N LEU A 187 -6.87 8.10 3.41
CA LEU A 187 -7.49 7.51 4.60
C LEU A 187 -6.86 6.15 4.84
N ILE A 188 -6.39 5.92 6.06
CA ILE A 188 -5.84 4.63 6.47
C ILE A 188 -6.55 4.11 7.71
N THR A 189 -6.63 2.79 7.85
CA THR A 189 -7.14 2.14 9.05
C THR A 189 -6.39 0.85 9.32
N SER A 190 -6.23 0.52 10.61
CA SER A 190 -5.71 -0.77 11.02
C SER A 190 -6.71 -1.88 10.66
N SER A 191 -6.31 -2.79 9.78
CA SER A 191 -7.14 -3.97 9.49
C SER A 191 -7.17 -4.96 10.66
N ILE A 192 -6.18 -4.92 11.53
CA ILE A 192 -6.16 -5.70 12.78
C ILE A 192 -7.23 -5.18 13.74
N SER A 193 -7.37 -3.84 13.89
CA SER A 193 -8.43 -3.25 14.70
C SER A 193 -9.81 -3.54 14.13
N VAL A 194 -9.96 -3.55 12.79
CA VAL A 194 -11.21 -3.98 12.13
C VAL A 194 -11.55 -5.42 12.50
N TYR A 195 -10.58 -6.36 12.42
CA TYR A 195 -10.79 -7.74 12.86
C TYR A 195 -11.19 -7.80 14.35
N ASN A 196 -10.48 -7.09 15.21
CA ASN A 196 -10.75 -7.09 16.66
C ASN A 196 -12.16 -6.57 16.99
N GLU A 197 -12.63 -5.52 16.31
CA GLU A 197 -14.00 -5.03 16.47
C GLU A 197 -15.05 -5.99 15.88
N MET A 198 -14.73 -6.69 14.78
CA MET A 198 -15.60 -7.78 14.28
C MET A 198 -15.70 -8.91 15.30
N GLN A 199 -14.59 -9.36 15.86
CA GLN A 199 -14.57 -10.42 16.89
C GLN A 199 -15.41 -10.04 18.11
N LYS A 200 -15.38 -8.78 18.51
CA LYS A 200 -16.16 -8.25 19.63
C LYS A 200 -17.64 -8.16 19.34
N ARG A 201 -18.04 -7.70 18.15
CA ARG A 201 -19.43 -7.38 17.81
C ARG A 201 -20.17 -8.54 17.15
N ARG A 202 -19.50 -9.27 16.21
CA ARG A 202 -20.06 -10.36 15.41
C ARG A 202 -18.98 -11.40 15.11
N PRO A 203 -18.58 -12.22 16.10
CA PRO A 203 -17.55 -13.25 15.92
C PRO A 203 -17.92 -14.28 14.84
N ASP A 204 -19.19 -14.54 14.63
CA ASP A 204 -19.71 -15.39 13.55
C ASP A 204 -19.34 -14.85 12.14
N LEU A 205 -19.46 -13.55 11.93
CA LEU A 205 -19.09 -12.89 10.66
C LEU A 205 -17.56 -12.83 10.48
N ALA A 206 -16.81 -12.62 11.57
CA ALA A 206 -15.35 -12.66 11.52
C ALA A 206 -14.83 -14.05 11.14
N GLU A 207 -15.45 -15.12 11.64
CA GLU A 207 -15.12 -16.50 11.27
C GLU A 207 -15.40 -16.78 9.79
N LEU A 208 -16.51 -16.25 9.23
CA LEU A 208 -16.81 -16.36 7.80
C LEU A 208 -15.71 -15.77 6.93
N LEU A 209 -15.09 -14.63 7.34
CA LEU A 209 -14.01 -14.00 6.60
C LEU A 209 -12.67 -14.77 6.66
N CYS A 210 -12.57 -15.79 7.50
CA CYS A 210 -11.47 -16.77 7.48
C CYS A 210 -11.65 -17.87 6.42
N GLN A 211 -12.81 -17.95 5.77
CA GLN A 211 -13.07 -18.89 4.68
C GLN A 211 -12.54 -18.36 3.35
N ILE A 212 -12.54 -19.22 2.33
CA ILE A 212 -12.06 -18.86 0.99
C ILE A 212 -13.07 -17.92 0.30
N PHE A 213 -12.55 -16.82 -0.22
CA PHE A 213 -13.22 -15.88 -1.12
C PHE A 213 -12.53 -15.86 -2.46
N TYR A 214 -13.27 -15.45 -3.50
CA TYR A 214 -12.78 -15.31 -4.87
C TYR A 214 -12.51 -13.85 -5.17
N PHE A 215 -11.36 -13.56 -5.78
CA PHE A 215 -10.89 -12.22 -6.12
C PHE A 215 -10.68 -12.11 -7.62
N SER A 216 -11.36 -11.18 -8.28
CA SER A 216 -11.16 -10.92 -9.70
C SER A 216 -9.75 -10.40 -9.98
N LYS A 217 -9.13 -10.93 -11.03
CA LYS A 217 -7.87 -10.40 -11.59
C LYS A 217 -8.09 -9.21 -12.55
N HIS A 218 -9.30 -8.69 -12.68
CA HIS A 218 -9.66 -7.55 -13.56
C HIS A 218 -9.26 -7.71 -15.02
N GLY A 219 -9.19 -8.93 -15.55
CA GLY A 219 -8.70 -9.19 -16.90
C GLY A 219 -7.17 -9.17 -17.05
N GLU A 220 -6.43 -8.95 -15.98
CA GLU A 220 -4.97 -9.00 -15.95
C GLU A 220 -4.50 -10.44 -15.75
N ILE A 221 -4.65 -11.23 -16.81
CA ILE A 221 -4.39 -12.68 -16.81
C ILE A 221 -3.52 -13.05 -18.00
N LYS A 222 -2.67 -14.07 -17.81
CA LYS A 222 -1.97 -14.75 -18.92
C LYS A 222 -2.90 -15.75 -19.59
N GLU A 223 -2.56 -16.12 -20.82
CA GLU A 223 -3.30 -17.14 -21.54
C GLU A 223 -3.36 -18.46 -20.73
N GLY A 224 -4.57 -18.99 -20.54
CA GLY A 224 -4.79 -20.22 -19.78
C GLY A 224 -4.89 -20.06 -18.26
N GLU A 225 -4.81 -18.86 -17.73
CA GLU A 225 -5.04 -18.59 -16.30
C GLU A 225 -6.53 -18.36 -16.00
N GLU A 226 -6.92 -18.74 -14.77
CA GLU A 226 -8.23 -18.42 -14.24
C GLU A 226 -8.38 -16.90 -14.03
N PRO A 227 -9.56 -16.30 -14.34
CA PRO A 227 -9.81 -14.87 -14.19
C PRO A 227 -9.94 -14.41 -12.73
N PHE A 228 -9.73 -15.31 -11.79
CA PHE A 228 -9.76 -15.07 -10.35
C PHE A 228 -8.66 -15.84 -9.62
N TYR A 229 -8.40 -15.44 -8.39
CA TYR A 229 -7.64 -16.21 -7.41
C TYR A 229 -8.45 -16.38 -6.13
N CYS A 230 -8.04 -17.31 -5.27
CA CYS A 230 -8.79 -17.71 -4.07
C CYS A 230 -7.93 -17.54 -2.83
N MET A 231 -8.45 -16.86 -1.80
CA MET A 231 -7.81 -16.75 -0.49
C MET A 231 -8.80 -16.26 0.56
N PRO A 232 -8.51 -16.41 1.86
CA PRO A 232 -9.32 -15.81 2.92
C PRO A 232 -9.07 -14.29 2.99
N ILE A 233 -10.06 -13.57 3.57
CA ILE A 233 -9.88 -12.17 3.97
C ILE A 233 -8.99 -12.10 5.21
N PHE A 234 -9.27 -12.91 6.23
CA PHE A 234 -8.48 -13.07 7.45
C PHE A 234 -7.68 -14.38 7.39
N ALA A 235 -6.36 -14.28 7.44
CA ALA A 235 -5.46 -15.41 7.32
C ALA A 235 -4.51 -15.49 8.52
N PHE A 236 -4.57 -16.60 9.27
CA PHE A 236 -3.68 -16.84 10.41
C PHE A 236 -2.55 -17.79 9.98
N HIS A 237 -1.31 -17.42 10.30
CA HIS A 237 -0.12 -18.22 10.04
C HIS A 237 1.00 -17.87 11.02
N ASP A 238 1.63 -18.87 11.61
CA ASP A 238 2.75 -18.73 12.55
C ASP A 238 2.54 -17.66 13.65
N GLY A 239 1.32 -17.58 14.18
CA GLY A 239 0.96 -16.60 15.20
C GLY A 239 0.73 -15.17 14.68
N TYR A 240 0.70 -14.97 13.37
CA TYR A 240 0.35 -13.69 12.75
C TYR A 240 -1.05 -13.74 12.14
N LEU A 241 -1.75 -12.61 12.20
CA LEU A 241 -2.95 -12.35 11.41
C LEU A 241 -2.57 -11.45 10.24
N SER A 242 -2.80 -11.92 9.03
CA SER A 242 -2.67 -11.14 7.80
C SER A 242 -4.02 -10.96 7.14
N ILE A 243 -4.28 -9.78 6.58
CA ILE A 243 -5.58 -9.42 6.02
C ILE A 243 -5.42 -9.07 4.55
N ARG A 244 -6.26 -9.68 3.71
CA ARG A 244 -6.38 -9.37 2.30
C ARG A 244 -7.74 -8.74 2.02
N ALA A 245 -7.79 -7.43 1.91
CA ALA A 245 -9.01 -6.71 1.59
C ALA A 245 -9.02 -6.30 0.12
N GLY A 246 -9.72 -7.08 -0.69
CA GLY A 246 -9.80 -6.84 -2.12
C GLY A 246 -10.77 -5.73 -2.54
N GLY A 247 -11.40 -5.01 -1.62
CA GLY A 247 -12.35 -3.95 -1.96
C GLY A 247 -13.36 -4.40 -3.03
N ALA A 248 -13.25 -3.81 -4.23
CA ALA A 248 -14.10 -4.17 -5.36
C ALA A 248 -13.77 -5.55 -5.99
N HIS A 249 -12.54 -6.08 -5.81
CA HIS A 249 -12.12 -7.33 -6.45
C HIS A 249 -12.98 -8.53 -6.04
N VAL A 250 -13.34 -8.63 -4.76
CA VAL A 250 -14.16 -9.72 -4.22
C VAL A 250 -15.58 -9.67 -4.80
N ARG A 251 -16.17 -8.46 -4.85
CA ARG A 251 -17.53 -8.28 -5.40
C ARG A 251 -17.56 -8.44 -6.93
N LYS A 252 -16.55 -7.95 -7.64
CA LYS A 252 -16.43 -8.13 -9.09
C LYS A 252 -16.22 -9.58 -9.49
N ALA A 253 -15.63 -10.41 -8.64
CA ALA A 253 -15.50 -11.84 -8.89
C ALA A 253 -16.86 -12.56 -9.02
N GLN A 254 -17.91 -12.05 -8.37
CA GLN A 254 -19.27 -12.59 -8.49
C GLN A 254 -19.87 -12.51 -9.91
N LEU A 255 -19.27 -11.69 -10.77
CA LEU A 255 -19.65 -11.54 -12.19
C LEU A 255 -18.95 -12.57 -13.09
N LEU A 256 -17.98 -13.32 -12.55
CA LEU A 256 -17.18 -14.26 -13.33
C LEU A 256 -17.83 -15.65 -13.37
N PRO A 257 -17.77 -16.35 -14.50
CA PRO A 257 -18.25 -17.73 -14.61
C PRO A 257 -17.53 -18.67 -13.63
N GLY A 258 -18.26 -19.60 -13.02
CA GLY A 258 -17.70 -20.61 -12.12
C GLY A 258 -17.43 -20.11 -10.69
N VAL A 259 -17.61 -18.83 -10.39
CA VAL A 259 -17.51 -18.31 -9.02
C VAL A 259 -18.83 -18.52 -8.28
N PRO A 260 -18.81 -19.21 -7.11
CA PRO A 260 -20.00 -19.36 -6.27
C PRO A 260 -20.54 -17.99 -5.83
N GLN A 261 -21.87 -17.86 -5.87
CA GLN A 261 -22.52 -16.63 -5.39
C GLN A 261 -22.44 -16.53 -3.86
N PHE A 262 -22.29 -15.31 -3.35
CA PHE A 262 -22.29 -15.07 -1.91
C PHE A 262 -23.61 -15.47 -1.25
N THR A 263 -23.50 -16.01 -0.05
CA THR A 263 -24.62 -16.09 0.88
C THR A 263 -24.90 -14.70 1.48
N ASP A 264 -26.11 -14.50 2.02
CA ASP A 264 -26.47 -13.25 2.71
C ASP A 264 -25.50 -12.96 3.87
N ALA A 265 -25.08 -13.98 4.61
CA ALA A 265 -24.13 -13.83 5.71
C ALA A 265 -22.71 -13.41 5.22
N GLN A 266 -22.27 -13.87 4.06
CA GLN A 266 -21.00 -13.41 3.48
C GLN A 266 -21.09 -11.94 3.01
N ILE A 267 -22.24 -11.53 2.47
CA ILE A 267 -22.49 -10.13 2.11
C ILE A 267 -22.46 -9.25 3.36
N GLU A 268 -23.18 -9.67 4.42
CA GLU A 268 -23.19 -8.95 5.72
C GLU A 268 -21.78 -8.85 6.32
N ALA A 269 -20.98 -9.92 6.25
CA ALA A 269 -19.59 -9.90 6.75
C ALA A 269 -18.71 -8.90 5.98
N LEU A 270 -18.81 -8.86 4.65
CA LEU A 270 -18.06 -7.93 3.81
C LEU A 270 -18.51 -6.48 4.00
N ASP A 271 -19.82 -6.26 4.23
CA ASP A 271 -20.36 -4.93 4.50
C ASP A 271 -19.90 -4.44 5.86
N MET A 272 -20.03 -5.24 6.92
CA MET A 272 -19.54 -4.92 8.25
C MET A 272 -18.04 -4.61 8.26
N PHE A 273 -17.23 -5.37 7.51
CA PHE A 273 -15.80 -5.10 7.37
C PHE A 273 -15.54 -3.70 6.80
N GLN A 274 -16.26 -3.29 5.75
CA GLN A 274 -16.12 -1.95 5.16
C GLN A 274 -16.67 -0.85 6.06
N GLU A 275 -17.78 -1.09 6.76
CA GLU A 275 -18.38 -0.17 7.73
C GLU A 275 -17.40 0.11 8.86
N LEU A 276 -16.80 -0.93 9.45
CA LEU A 276 -15.77 -0.78 10.48
C LEU A 276 -14.51 -0.07 9.97
N ALA A 277 -14.06 -0.37 8.75
CA ALA A 277 -12.95 0.36 8.15
C ALA A 277 -13.28 1.87 8.00
N ASN A 278 -14.55 2.21 7.69
CA ASN A 278 -15.04 3.59 7.64
C ASN A 278 -15.32 4.21 9.03
N GLU A 279 -15.50 3.41 10.06
CA GLU A 279 -15.65 3.91 11.45
C GLU A 279 -14.28 4.24 12.08
N LEU A 280 -13.26 3.46 11.76
CA LEU A 280 -11.97 3.44 12.47
C LEU A 280 -10.83 4.18 11.74
N TYR A 281 -11.09 4.78 10.58
CA TYR A 281 -10.02 5.39 9.79
C TYR A 281 -9.43 6.65 10.42
N MET A 282 -8.17 6.88 10.11
CA MET A 282 -7.45 8.13 10.32
C MET A 282 -7.20 8.82 8.98
N THR A 283 -7.29 10.14 8.96
CA THR A 283 -6.94 10.96 7.78
C THR A 283 -5.45 11.29 7.79
N MET A 284 -4.77 10.97 6.69
CA MET A 284 -3.39 11.36 6.48
C MET A 284 -3.32 12.40 5.35
N LYS A 285 -3.12 13.66 5.73
CA LYS A 285 -3.03 14.76 4.77
C LYS A 285 -1.62 14.84 4.19
N PHE A 286 -1.50 14.63 2.87
CA PHE A 286 -0.24 14.76 2.16
C PHE A 286 0.12 16.21 1.88
N GLU A 287 1.39 16.51 2.05
CA GLU A 287 2.08 17.65 1.49
C GLU A 287 2.90 17.21 0.27
N VAL A 288 3.30 18.17 -0.58
CA VAL A 288 4.20 17.88 -1.70
C VAL A 288 5.51 17.31 -1.17
N GLY A 289 5.98 16.21 -1.74
CA GLY A 289 7.19 15.51 -1.29
C GLY A 289 7.00 14.54 -0.13
N ASP A 290 5.75 14.35 0.37
CA ASP A 290 5.46 13.32 1.37
C ASP A 290 5.47 11.93 0.74
N ILE A 291 6.05 10.96 1.46
CA ILE A 291 6.05 9.55 1.11
C ILE A 291 5.32 8.76 2.20
N GLN A 292 4.16 8.19 1.87
CA GLN A 292 3.46 7.24 2.73
C GLN A 292 3.97 5.83 2.46
N PHE A 293 4.32 5.09 3.51
CA PHE A 293 4.62 3.66 3.46
C PHE A 293 3.59 2.90 4.28
N LEU A 294 3.01 1.84 3.72
CA LEU A 294 2.00 0.99 4.37
C LEU A 294 2.33 -0.48 4.19
N HIS A 295 2.12 -1.27 5.25
CA HIS A 295 2.14 -2.73 5.19
C HIS A 295 0.74 -3.27 4.86
N ASN A 296 0.54 -3.81 3.68
CA ASN A 296 -0.76 -4.23 3.15
C ASN A 296 -1.43 -5.39 3.91
N HIS A 297 -0.69 -6.12 4.74
CA HIS A 297 -1.26 -7.24 5.52
C HIS A 297 -1.90 -6.80 6.84
N VAL A 298 -1.61 -5.58 7.29
CA VAL A 298 -2.12 -5.04 8.56
C VAL A 298 -2.79 -3.67 8.41
N MET A 299 -2.73 -3.08 7.20
CA MET A 299 -3.28 -1.77 6.89
C MET A 299 -4.27 -1.86 5.73
N LEU A 300 -5.34 -1.07 5.83
CA LEU A 300 -6.22 -0.74 4.73
C LEU A 300 -6.04 0.72 4.38
N HIS A 301 -6.16 1.03 3.10
CA HIS A 301 -6.10 2.40 2.64
C HIS A 301 -7.17 2.70 1.59
N THR A 302 -7.50 3.97 1.49
CA THR A 302 -8.34 4.53 0.44
C THR A 302 -8.07 6.03 0.31
N ARG A 303 -8.85 6.71 -0.51
CA ARG A 303 -8.87 8.16 -0.59
C ARG A 303 -10.29 8.68 -0.70
N THR A 304 -10.49 9.92 -0.26
CA THR A 304 -11.74 10.63 -0.51
C THR A 304 -11.91 10.92 -2.01
N ALA A 305 -13.14 11.22 -2.44
CA ALA A 305 -13.36 11.82 -3.75
C ALA A 305 -12.63 13.16 -3.84
N PHE A 306 -12.26 13.58 -5.03
CA PHE A 306 -11.51 14.82 -5.21
C PHE A 306 -11.88 15.55 -6.49
N GLU A 307 -11.53 16.83 -6.51
CA GLU A 307 -11.58 17.68 -7.68
C GLU A 307 -10.16 18.09 -8.08
N ASP A 308 -9.85 17.92 -9.35
CA ASP A 308 -8.57 18.35 -9.92
C ASP A 308 -8.56 19.85 -10.26
N PHE A 309 -7.36 20.40 -10.41
CA PHE A 309 -7.16 21.64 -11.14
C PHE A 309 -7.46 21.44 -12.63
N GLU A 310 -7.79 22.50 -13.35
CA GLU A 310 -8.00 22.44 -14.80
C GLU A 310 -6.68 22.24 -15.55
N GLU A 311 -5.61 22.89 -15.03
CA GLU A 311 -4.27 22.80 -15.57
C GLU A 311 -3.68 21.41 -15.41
N LEU A 312 -3.23 20.80 -16.51
CA LEU A 312 -2.76 19.41 -16.56
C LEU A 312 -1.56 19.13 -15.63
N ASP A 313 -0.65 20.09 -15.52
CA ASP A 313 0.56 20.03 -14.69
C ASP A 313 0.27 20.18 -13.19
N ARG A 314 -0.88 20.72 -12.84
CA ARG A 314 -1.33 20.90 -11.44
C ARG A 314 -2.28 19.81 -10.96
N LYS A 315 -2.73 18.91 -11.84
CA LYS A 315 -3.62 17.80 -11.46
C LYS A 315 -2.99 16.91 -10.39
N ARG A 316 -3.83 16.37 -9.53
CA ARG A 316 -3.40 15.42 -8.49
C ARG A 316 -2.56 14.31 -9.11
N HIS A 317 -1.37 14.12 -8.57
CA HIS A 317 -0.44 13.12 -9.05
C HIS A 317 0.37 12.54 -7.90
N LEU A 318 0.25 11.23 -7.70
CA LEU A 318 1.15 10.49 -6.84
C LEU A 318 1.95 9.50 -7.68
N MET A 319 3.21 9.24 -7.29
CA MET A 319 3.92 8.04 -7.71
C MET A 319 3.62 6.91 -6.73
N ARG A 320 3.51 5.68 -7.23
CA ARG A 320 3.30 4.49 -6.42
C ARG A 320 4.39 3.46 -6.65
N LEU A 321 4.82 2.80 -5.59
CA LEU A 321 5.75 1.69 -5.61
C LEU A 321 5.13 0.53 -4.85
N TRP A 322 5.13 -0.67 -5.45
CA TRP A 322 4.77 -1.92 -4.81
C TRP A 322 6.04 -2.71 -4.52
N LEU A 323 6.16 -3.18 -3.29
CA LEU A 323 7.34 -3.89 -2.80
C LEU A 323 6.94 -5.26 -2.24
N THR A 324 7.73 -6.27 -2.55
CA THR A 324 7.64 -7.59 -1.93
C THR A 324 8.83 -7.84 -1.02
N ASP A 325 8.57 -8.50 0.10
CA ASP A 325 9.58 -8.86 1.10
C ASP A 325 9.36 -10.31 1.58
N PRO A 326 10.06 -11.27 0.95
CA PRO A 326 9.96 -12.68 1.33
C PRO A 326 10.40 -12.97 2.77
N ALA A 327 11.24 -12.11 3.37
CA ALA A 327 11.72 -12.24 4.74
C ALA A 327 10.85 -11.50 5.77
N GLY A 328 9.84 -10.75 5.31
CA GLY A 328 8.94 -9.98 6.16
C GLY A 328 7.93 -10.84 6.93
N ARG A 329 6.73 -10.28 7.14
CA ARG A 329 5.67 -10.94 7.92
C ARG A 329 5.35 -12.35 7.40
N PRO A 330 5.32 -13.40 8.25
CA PRO A 330 4.89 -14.72 7.87
C PRO A 330 3.47 -14.73 7.31
N THR A 331 3.27 -15.37 6.16
CA THR A 331 1.98 -15.49 5.49
C THR A 331 1.71 -16.94 5.09
N PRO A 332 0.43 -17.37 5.01
CA PRO A 332 0.09 -18.74 4.62
C PRO A 332 0.69 -19.14 3.26
N PRO A 333 0.98 -20.44 3.04
CA PRO A 333 1.36 -20.93 1.73
C PRO A 333 0.34 -20.52 0.66
N GLY A 334 0.81 -20.09 -0.50
CA GLY A 334 -0.04 -19.62 -1.59
C GLY A 334 -0.49 -18.14 -1.47
N PHE A 335 -0.44 -17.55 -0.28
CA PHE A 335 -0.79 -16.14 -0.09
C PHE A 335 0.11 -15.24 -0.95
N ARG A 336 1.44 -15.41 -0.88
CA ARG A 336 2.43 -14.63 -1.65
C ARG A 336 2.29 -14.75 -3.16
N GLN A 337 1.89 -15.90 -3.68
CA GLN A 337 1.71 -16.10 -5.13
C GLN A 337 0.66 -15.15 -5.72
N ASN A 338 -0.29 -14.71 -4.89
CA ASN A 338 -1.38 -13.82 -5.29
C ASN A 338 -1.13 -12.34 -4.94
N ILE A 339 -0.01 -12.03 -4.27
CA ILE A 339 0.32 -10.67 -3.78
C ILE A 339 1.73 -10.21 -4.18
N SER A 340 2.38 -10.88 -5.13
CA SER A 340 3.73 -10.53 -5.61
C SER A 340 3.72 -9.62 -6.84
N GLY A 341 2.73 -8.73 -6.94
CA GLY A 341 2.56 -7.85 -8.09
C GLY A 341 1.78 -8.50 -9.24
N ILE A 342 1.73 -7.80 -10.37
CA ILE A 342 1.02 -8.20 -11.59
C ILE A 342 2.01 -8.22 -12.74
N GLU A 343 2.14 -9.37 -13.37
CA GLU A 343 3.03 -9.56 -14.51
C GLU A 343 2.34 -10.45 -15.55
N VAL A 344 2.15 -9.92 -16.75
CA VAL A 344 1.46 -10.65 -17.82
C VAL A 344 2.44 -11.24 -18.83
N ASP A 345 3.42 -10.47 -19.27
CA ASP A 345 4.37 -10.84 -20.32
C ASP A 345 5.75 -11.29 -19.81
N GLY A 346 5.99 -11.20 -18.52
CA GLY A 346 7.26 -11.57 -17.89
C GLY A 346 8.33 -10.48 -17.97
N THR A 347 8.03 -9.30 -18.52
CA THR A 347 8.94 -8.15 -18.61
C THR A 347 8.57 -7.05 -17.62
N VAL A 348 9.60 -6.37 -17.09
CA VAL A 348 9.42 -5.24 -16.18
C VAL A 348 10.06 -3.99 -16.75
N HIS A 349 9.40 -2.86 -16.54
CA HIS A 349 9.79 -1.56 -17.09
C HIS A 349 9.69 -0.45 -16.04
N THR A 350 10.47 0.60 -16.21
CA THR A 350 10.14 1.88 -15.62
C THR A 350 8.96 2.48 -16.38
N ALA A 351 7.90 2.91 -15.68
CA ALA A 351 6.81 3.63 -16.33
C ALA A 351 7.31 4.91 -17.00
N PRO A 352 6.67 5.38 -18.09
CA PRO A 352 6.94 6.71 -18.64
C PRO A 352 6.74 7.77 -17.53
N LEU A 353 7.77 8.60 -17.27
CA LEU A 353 7.77 9.52 -16.12
C LEU A 353 7.03 10.83 -16.39
N ASP A 354 6.93 11.25 -17.66
CA ASP A 354 6.33 12.50 -18.11
C ASP A 354 4.91 12.31 -18.67
N MET A 355 4.10 11.52 -17.98
CA MET A 355 2.71 11.30 -18.39
C MET A 355 1.85 12.55 -18.16
N LEU A 356 1.87 13.48 -19.09
CA LEU A 356 0.94 14.60 -19.16
C LEU A 356 -0.43 14.17 -19.72
N GLU A 357 -0.48 13.07 -20.48
CA GLU A 357 -1.70 12.53 -21.08
C GLU A 357 -2.01 11.13 -20.56
N SER A 358 -3.29 10.77 -20.57
CA SER A 358 -3.77 9.42 -20.28
C SER A 358 -3.23 8.44 -21.34
N VAL A 359 -2.32 7.56 -20.95
CA VAL A 359 -2.10 6.35 -21.76
C VAL A 359 -3.31 5.47 -21.54
N GLY A 360 -4.09 5.31 -22.60
CA GLY A 360 -5.35 4.58 -22.64
C GLY A 360 -5.20 3.10 -22.35
#